data_5892b0616f400c14d39b18dfef1cf121
#
_entry.id   5892b0616f400c14d39b18dfef1cf121
#
_cell.length_a   1.000
_cell.length_b   1.000
_cell.length_c   1.000
_cell.angle_alpha   90.00
_cell.angle_beta   90.00
_cell.angle_gamma   90.00
#
_symmetry.space_group_name_H-M   'P 1'
#
loop_
_entity.id
_entity.type
_entity.pdbx_description
1 polymer ?
#
loop_
_entity_poly.entity_id
_entity_poly.type
_entity_poly.pdbx_seq_one_letter_code
_entity_poly.pdbx_strand_id
1 'polypeptide(L)'
;MKKVAIVAAMLTLAGCVQVENYQEVVKHPVPSQLAGYWQSKGPQSAMVSPEAIATLVVTPEGDTLDCRQWQRVIAVPGKIMLRSDDYYNVTRKLDVYPLERDGAALEYDGMELYKVDRPTVECADYLSKNPLESKLP
;
A
#
# COMPACT_ATOMS: atom_id res chain seq x y z
N MET A 1 2.61 -20.50 -48.20
CA MET A 1 3.48 -19.66 -47.37
C MET A 1 2.79 -19.21 -46.15
N LYS A 2 2.96 -19.95 -45.13
CA LYS A 2 2.28 -19.62 -43.88
C LYS A 2 3.28 -18.93 -42.99
N LYS A 3 3.10 -17.65 -42.91
CA LYS A 3 3.64 -16.94 -41.80
C LYS A 3 2.81 -17.36 -40.62
N VAL A 4 3.31 -18.34 -39.94
CA VAL A 4 2.92 -18.47 -38.54
C VAL A 4 3.37 -17.18 -37.91
N ALA A 5 2.46 -16.25 -37.78
CA ALA A 5 2.60 -15.28 -36.76
C ALA A 5 2.65 -16.09 -35.46
N ILE A 6 3.82 -16.46 -35.08
CA ILE A 6 4.10 -16.64 -33.71
C ILE A 6 3.89 -15.24 -33.16
N VAL A 7 2.65 -14.94 -32.89
CA VAL A 7 2.36 -14.13 -31.74
C VAL A 7 2.95 -14.97 -30.64
N ALA A 8 4.26 -14.86 -30.49
CA ALA A 8 4.83 -15.12 -29.21
C ALA A 8 3.85 -14.43 -28.30
N ALA A 9 3.05 -15.19 -27.66
CA ALA A 9 2.40 -14.70 -26.52
C ALA A 9 3.56 -14.12 -25.73
N MET A 10 3.78 -12.84 -25.90
CA MET A 10 4.29 -12.07 -24.83
C MET A 10 3.21 -12.21 -23.79
N LEU A 11 3.10 -13.37 -23.27
CA LEU A 11 2.75 -13.55 -21.91
C LEU A 11 3.71 -12.63 -21.23
N THR A 12 3.30 -11.41 -21.21
CA THR A 12 3.76 -10.51 -20.24
C THR A 12 3.62 -11.28 -18.98
N LEU A 13 4.70 -11.83 -18.59
CA LEU A 13 4.97 -12.05 -17.21
C LEU A 13 4.98 -10.63 -16.60
N ALA A 14 3.80 -10.01 -16.63
CA ALA A 14 3.46 -9.04 -15.62
C ALA A 14 3.46 -9.83 -14.33
N GLY A 15 4.63 -10.40 -14.05
CA GLY A 15 4.88 -11.19 -12.90
C GLY A 15 4.54 -10.34 -11.71
N CYS A 16 3.84 -10.91 -10.77
CA CYS A 16 3.68 -10.34 -9.46
C CYS A 16 5.05 -9.85 -9.00
N VAL A 17 5.16 -8.58 -8.72
CA VAL A 17 6.37 -8.03 -8.13
C VAL A 17 6.53 -8.71 -6.78
N GLN A 18 7.63 -9.41 -6.60
CA GLN A 18 7.93 -10.14 -5.37
C GLN A 18 9.19 -9.59 -4.74
N VAL A 19 9.20 -9.56 -3.43
CA VAL A 19 10.34 -9.20 -2.61
C VAL A 19 10.62 -10.36 -1.66
N GLU A 20 11.85 -10.85 -1.67
CA GLU A 20 12.25 -11.99 -0.83
C GLU A 20 12.86 -11.56 0.50
N ASN A 21 13.43 -10.37 0.55
CA ASN A 21 14.08 -9.84 1.75
C ASN A 21 13.68 -8.38 1.97
N TYR A 22 12.96 -8.13 3.06
CA TYR A 22 12.50 -6.80 3.40
C TYR A 22 13.65 -5.80 3.60
N GLN A 23 14.77 -6.23 4.17
CA GLN A 23 15.90 -5.34 4.44
C GLN A 23 16.61 -4.88 3.16
N GLU A 24 16.47 -5.60 2.06
CA GLU A 24 17.03 -5.21 0.77
C GLU A 24 16.15 -4.21 0.02
N VAL A 25 14.93 -3.97 0.49
CA VAL A 25 14.04 -2.97 -0.11
C VAL A 25 14.60 -1.58 0.16
N VAL A 26 14.91 -0.87 -0.92
CA VAL A 26 15.34 0.52 -0.85
C VAL A 26 14.11 1.41 -0.73
N LYS A 27 13.98 2.06 0.40
CA LYS A 27 12.90 3.02 0.66
C LYS A 27 13.03 4.21 -0.30
N HIS A 28 11.94 4.58 -0.94
CA HIS A 28 11.89 5.67 -1.90
C HIS A 28 10.93 6.76 -1.43
N PRO A 29 11.32 8.05 -1.49
CA PRO A 29 10.40 9.15 -1.23
C PRO A 29 9.23 9.13 -2.18
N VAL A 30 8.09 9.64 -1.75
CA VAL A 30 6.88 9.71 -2.55
C VAL A 30 6.49 11.15 -2.85
N PRO A 31 5.78 11.38 -3.97
CA PRO A 31 5.22 12.70 -4.22
C PRO A 31 4.16 13.06 -3.17
N SER A 32 3.94 14.35 -3.00
CA SER A 32 2.97 14.86 -2.01
C SER A 32 1.55 14.32 -2.21
N GLN A 33 1.20 13.94 -3.44
CA GLN A 33 -0.09 13.35 -3.77
C GLN A 33 -0.29 11.96 -3.16
N LEU A 34 0.79 11.23 -2.87
CA LEU A 34 0.75 9.91 -2.25
C LEU A 34 1.00 9.96 -0.74
N ALA A 35 1.75 10.94 -0.27
CA ALA A 35 1.99 11.08 1.16
C ALA A 35 0.71 11.47 1.88
N GLY A 36 0.46 10.89 3.03
CA GLY A 36 -0.70 11.21 3.84
C GLY A 36 -1.29 9.99 4.55
N TYR A 37 -2.50 10.20 5.05
CA TYR A 37 -3.31 9.16 5.67
C TYR A 37 -4.42 8.78 4.72
N TRP A 38 -4.50 7.51 4.38
CA TRP A 38 -5.49 6.96 3.46
C TRP A 38 -6.38 5.98 4.21
N GLN A 39 -7.69 6.11 4.07
CA GLN A 39 -8.63 5.33 4.86
C GLN A 39 -9.80 4.85 4.02
N SER A 40 -10.23 3.61 4.25
CA SER A 40 -11.43 3.06 3.64
C SER A 40 -12.68 3.80 4.11
N LYS A 41 -13.64 3.90 3.21
CA LYS A 41 -14.93 4.56 3.44
C LYS A 41 -16.03 3.54 3.30
N GLY A 42 -16.64 3.17 4.41
CA GLY A 42 -17.74 2.22 4.42
C GLY A 42 -17.35 0.79 4.01
N PRO A 43 -18.36 -0.07 3.79
CA PRO A 43 -18.14 -1.47 3.46
C PRO A 43 -17.47 -1.64 2.10
N GLN A 44 -16.56 -2.60 2.02
CA GLN A 44 -15.88 -2.98 0.77
C GLN A 44 -15.74 -4.50 0.69
N SER A 45 -15.84 -5.05 -0.51
CA SER A 45 -15.80 -6.50 -0.73
C SER A 45 -14.45 -7.14 -0.38
N ALA A 46 -13.37 -6.39 -0.45
CA ALA A 46 -12.03 -6.88 -0.09
C ALA A 46 -11.79 -6.94 1.42
N MET A 47 -12.72 -6.44 2.23
CA MET A 47 -12.60 -6.40 3.68
C MET A 47 -13.35 -7.55 4.34
N VAL A 48 -12.85 -8.01 5.47
CA VAL A 48 -13.39 -9.15 6.21
C VAL A 48 -14.77 -8.89 6.81
N SER A 49 -15.13 -7.62 6.97
CA SER A 49 -16.41 -7.19 7.55
C SER A 49 -16.78 -5.81 7.04
N PRO A 50 -18.09 -5.48 6.92
CA PRO A 50 -18.54 -4.13 6.65
C PRO A 50 -18.10 -3.10 7.68
N GLU A 51 -17.78 -3.53 8.90
CA GLU A 51 -17.34 -2.67 10.01
C GLU A 51 -15.82 -2.49 10.05
N ALA A 52 -15.08 -3.25 9.24
CA ALA A 52 -13.64 -3.14 9.20
C ALA A 52 -13.20 -1.79 8.60
N ILE A 53 -12.11 -1.25 9.13
CA ILE A 53 -11.51 -0.01 8.66
C ILE A 53 -10.05 -0.32 8.30
N ALA A 54 -9.66 0.06 7.10
CA ALA A 54 -8.26 0.01 6.67
C ALA A 54 -7.70 1.42 6.59
N THR A 55 -6.53 1.62 7.14
CA THR A 55 -5.77 2.87 7.07
C THR A 55 -4.37 2.56 6.56
N LEU A 56 -3.93 3.31 5.56
CA LEU A 56 -2.55 3.30 5.10
C LEU A 56 -1.93 4.66 5.39
N VAL A 57 -0.89 4.66 6.18
CA VAL A 57 -0.07 5.85 6.42
C VAL A 57 1.12 5.80 5.47
N VAL A 58 1.33 6.87 4.73
CA VAL A 58 2.48 7.02 3.81
C VAL A 58 3.20 8.30 4.17
N THR A 59 4.42 8.18 4.70
CA THR A 59 5.24 9.35 4.99
C THR A 59 5.87 9.89 3.71
N PRO A 60 6.23 11.18 3.67
CA PRO A 60 6.91 11.75 2.50
C PRO A 60 8.22 11.04 2.14
N GLU A 61 8.91 10.46 3.10
CA GLU A 61 10.15 9.74 2.89
C GLU A 61 9.97 8.27 2.50
N GLY A 62 8.73 7.76 2.53
CA GLY A 62 8.38 6.42 2.06
C GLY A 62 8.31 5.35 3.14
N ASP A 63 8.17 5.73 4.40
CA ASP A 63 7.76 4.79 5.44
C ASP A 63 6.24 4.64 5.43
N THR A 64 5.77 3.45 5.73
CA THR A 64 4.34 3.16 5.73
C THR A 64 3.90 2.43 6.98
N LEU A 65 2.61 2.54 7.27
CA LEU A 65 1.93 1.67 8.21
C LEU A 65 0.61 1.22 7.57
N ASP A 66 0.45 -0.08 7.42
CA ASP A 66 -0.81 -0.71 7.05
C ASP A 66 -1.52 -1.10 8.35
N CYS A 67 -2.58 -0.38 8.67
CA CYS A 67 -3.30 -0.51 9.93
C CYS A 67 -4.74 -0.92 9.64
N ARG A 68 -5.10 -2.13 10.03
CA ARG A 68 -6.44 -2.66 9.80
C ARG A 68 -7.12 -2.96 11.12
N GLN A 69 -8.37 -2.55 11.22
CA GLN A 69 -9.17 -2.65 12.42
C GLN A 69 -10.45 -3.42 12.15
N TRP A 70 -10.63 -4.48 12.86
CA TRP A 70 -11.89 -5.18 13.06
C TRP A 70 -11.72 -6.12 14.24
N GLN A 71 -12.43 -5.85 15.33
CA GLN A 71 -12.28 -6.54 16.63
C GLN A 71 -10.90 -6.33 17.29
N ARG A 72 -9.86 -6.16 16.53
CA ARG A 72 -8.50 -5.81 16.98
C ARG A 72 -7.78 -4.97 15.93
N VAL A 73 -6.68 -4.40 16.33
CA VAL A 73 -5.78 -3.65 15.42
C VAL A 73 -4.67 -4.57 14.96
N ILE A 74 -4.51 -4.66 13.64
CA ILE A 74 -3.37 -5.31 13.00
C ILE A 74 -2.62 -4.24 12.23
N ALA A 75 -1.43 -3.88 12.70
CA ALA A 75 -0.61 -2.85 12.12
C ALA A 75 0.72 -3.42 11.66
N VAL A 76 1.04 -3.23 10.39
CA VAL A 76 2.27 -3.74 9.77
C VAL A 76 3.04 -2.58 9.14
N PRO A 77 4.24 -2.28 9.64
CA PRO A 77 5.11 -1.31 9.00
C PRO A 77 5.58 -1.77 7.63
N GLY A 78 5.91 -0.81 6.77
CA GLY A 78 6.41 -1.09 5.45
C GLY A 78 7.28 0.03 4.90
N LYS A 79 7.69 -0.16 3.66
CA LYS A 79 8.49 0.79 2.87
C LYS A 79 7.86 0.96 1.50
N ILE A 80 7.92 2.19 1.00
CA ILE A 80 7.61 2.42 -0.42
C ILE A 80 8.80 2.03 -1.27
N MET A 81 8.53 1.22 -2.26
CA MET A 81 9.47 0.82 -3.31
C MET A 81 9.02 1.44 -4.63
N LEU A 82 9.95 1.98 -5.40
CA LEU A 82 9.71 2.42 -6.76
C LEU A 82 10.31 1.40 -7.73
N ARG A 83 9.48 0.91 -8.65
CA ARG A 83 9.93 -0.01 -9.70
C ARG A 83 9.17 0.28 -10.99
N SER A 84 9.90 0.49 -12.08
CA SER A 84 9.30 0.79 -13.40
C SER A 84 8.29 1.93 -13.36
N ASP A 85 8.62 3.01 -12.65
CA ASP A 85 7.80 4.20 -12.43
C ASP A 85 6.52 3.98 -11.59
N ASP A 86 6.35 2.79 -11.04
CA ASP A 86 5.23 2.47 -10.15
C ASP A 86 5.67 2.37 -8.70
N TYR A 87 4.81 2.85 -7.81
CA TYR A 87 5.01 2.77 -6.37
C TYR A 87 4.32 1.55 -5.79
N TYR A 88 5.02 0.89 -4.89
CA TYR A 88 4.51 -0.28 -4.16
C TYR A 88 4.73 -0.08 -2.67
N ASN A 89 3.78 -0.53 -1.87
CA ASN A 89 4.02 -0.72 -0.45
C ASN A 89 4.52 -2.14 -0.20
N VAL A 90 5.72 -2.26 0.30
CA VAL A 90 6.28 -3.54 0.73
C VAL A 90 6.18 -3.61 2.25
N THR A 91 5.35 -4.50 2.74
CA THR A 91 5.17 -4.67 4.17
C THR A 91 6.29 -5.52 4.78
N ARG A 92 6.48 -5.40 6.07
CA ARG A 92 7.45 -6.22 6.81
C ARG A 92 7.14 -7.71 6.71
N LYS A 93 5.91 -8.08 6.39
CA LYS A 93 5.49 -9.44 6.11
C LYS A 93 5.74 -9.90 4.68
N LEU A 94 6.40 -9.06 3.86
CA LEU A 94 6.71 -9.30 2.45
C LEU A 94 5.49 -9.31 1.52
N ASP A 95 4.39 -8.73 1.94
CA ASP A 95 3.31 -8.38 1.03
C ASP A 95 3.73 -7.19 0.18
N VAL A 96 3.45 -7.25 -1.12
CA VAL A 96 3.77 -6.19 -2.07
C VAL A 96 2.49 -5.72 -2.72
N TYR A 97 2.08 -4.51 -2.42
CA TYR A 97 0.83 -3.94 -2.92
C TYR A 97 1.11 -2.72 -3.78
N PRO A 98 0.63 -2.71 -5.03
CA PRO A 98 0.72 -1.49 -5.86
C PRO A 98 -0.12 -0.36 -5.24
N LEU A 99 0.35 0.85 -5.41
CA LEU A 99 -0.37 2.07 -5.06
C LEU A 99 -0.84 2.72 -6.35
N GLU A 100 -2.13 2.63 -6.63
CA GLU A 100 -2.71 3.15 -7.86
C GLU A 100 -3.71 4.25 -7.55
N ARG A 101 -3.50 5.42 -8.15
CA ARG A 101 -4.45 6.52 -8.03
C ARG A 101 -5.57 6.35 -9.03
N ASP A 102 -6.80 6.48 -8.55
CA ASP A 102 -8.01 6.54 -9.35
C ASP A 102 -8.83 7.75 -8.90
N GLY A 103 -8.60 8.88 -9.58
CA GLY A 103 -9.18 10.16 -9.17
C GLY A 103 -8.75 10.52 -7.74
N ALA A 104 -9.71 10.73 -6.84
CA ALA A 104 -9.45 11.03 -5.44
C ALA A 104 -9.15 9.78 -4.60
N ALA A 105 -9.40 8.58 -5.13
CA ALA A 105 -9.16 7.33 -4.44
C ALA A 105 -7.73 6.82 -4.66
N LEU A 106 -7.27 6.03 -3.72
CA LEU A 106 -6.09 5.19 -3.83
C LEU A 106 -6.55 3.74 -3.82
N GLU A 107 -6.28 3.02 -4.90
CA GLU A 107 -6.49 1.58 -4.93
C GLU A 107 -5.32 0.88 -4.25
N TYR A 108 -5.63 0.08 -3.25
CA TYR A 108 -4.66 -0.60 -2.42
C TYR A 108 -5.24 -1.92 -1.91
N ASP A 109 -4.60 -3.02 -2.25
CA ASP A 109 -5.00 -4.37 -1.85
C ASP A 109 -6.51 -4.65 -2.07
N GLY A 110 -7.01 -4.30 -3.25
CA GLY A 110 -8.42 -4.48 -3.60
C GLY A 110 -9.39 -3.55 -2.88
N MET A 111 -8.89 -2.54 -2.19
CA MET A 111 -9.68 -1.54 -1.48
C MET A 111 -9.56 -0.17 -2.16
N GLU A 112 -10.58 0.63 -2.01
CA GLU A 112 -10.54 2.05 -2.33
C GLU A 112 -10.36 2.85 -1.04
N LEU A 113 -9.25 3.55 -0.95
CA LEU A 113 -8.92 4.41 0.17
C LEU A 113 -9.01 5.87 -0.23
N TYR A 114 -9.40 6.72 0.70
CA TYR A 114 -9.51 8.15 0.50
C TYR A 114 -8.65 8.90 1.50
N LYS A 115 -8.09 10.02 1.08
CA LYS A 115 -7.24 10.83 1.94
C LYS A 115 -8.03 11.44 3.08
N VAL A 116 -7.49 11.31 4.29
CA VAL A 116 -8.06 11.87 5.51
C VAL A 116 -6.99 12.69 6.24
N ASP A 117 -7.42 13.57 7.15
CA ASP A 117 -6.50 14.48 7.85
C ASP A 117 -5.68 13.77 8.92
N ARG A 118 -6.22 12.69 9.47
CA ARG A 118 -5.57 11.93 10.55
C ARG A 118 -6.04 10.48 10.54
N PRO A 119 -5.23 9.56 11.07
CA PRO A 119 -5.65 8.17 11.20
C PRO A 119 -6.73 8.02 12.28
N THR A 120 -7.30 6.83 12.37
CA THR A 120 -8.18 6.49 13.50
C THR A 120 -7.43 6.61 14.82
N VAL A 121 -8.17 6.76 15.91
CA VAL A 121 -7.59 6.88 17.27
C VAL A 121 -6.73 5.66 17.59
N GLU A 122 -7.18 4.48 17.21
CA GLU A 122 -6.47 3.22 17.47
C GLU A 122 -5.15 3.13 16.67
N CYS A 123 -5.16 3.55 15.43
CA CYS A 123 -3.94 3.60 14.62
C CYS A 123 -2.99 4.71 15.09
N ALA A 124 -3.52 5.85 15.50
CA ALA A 124 -2.73 6.93 16.09
C ALA A 124 -2.07 6.49 17.41
N ASP A 125 -2.78 5.74 18.24
CA ASP A 125 -2.23 5.16 19.47
C ASP A 125 -1.08 4.19 19.16
N TYR A 126 -1.27 3.32 18.17
CA TYR A 126 -0.20 2.42 17.72
C TYR A 126 1.04 3.20 17.27
N LEU A 127 0.87 4.25 16.47
CA LEU A 127 1.98 5.07 15.99
C LEU A 127 2.70 5.81 17.12
N SER A 128 1.99 6.23 18.16
CA SER A 128 2.60 6.88 19.32
C SER A 128 3.51 5.94 20.11
N LYS A 129 3.18 4.67 20.14
CA LYS A 129 3.95 3.61 20.81
C LYS A 129 5.00 2.97 19.92
N ASN A 130 4.81 3.04 18.61
CA ASN A 130 5.69 2.43 17.61
C ASN A 130 5.95 3.44 16.48
N PRO A 131 6.74 4.49 16.74
CA PRO A 131 6.97 5.52 15.76
C PRO A 131 7.67 4.99 14.52
N LEU A 132 7.30 5.52 13.35
CA LEU A 132 7.99 5.26 12.09
C LEU A 132 9.35 5.99 12.08
N GLU A 133 10.27 5.55 11.22
CA GLU A 133 11.61 6.15 11.12
C GLU A 133 11.55 7.60 10.63
N SER A 134 10.65 7.91 9.72
CA SER A 134 10.48 9.25 9.20
C SER A 134 9.29 9.96 9.82
N LYS A 135 9.29 11.28 9.64
CA LYS A 135 8.24 12.13 10.15
C LYS A 135 6.89 11.83 9.49
N LEU A 136 5.83 11.78 10.30
CA LEU A 136 4.45 11.60 9.81
C LEU A 136 4.03 12.71 8.87
N PRO A 137 3.09 12.41 7.99
CA PRO A 137 2.56 13.40 7.04
C PRO A 137 1.95 14.61 7.73
#